data_590fbc691ddaeb8bde7549c7fefc9220
#
_entry.id   590fbc691ddaeb8bde7549c7fefc9220
#
_cell.length_a   1.000
_cell.length_b   1.000
_cell.length_c   1.000
_cell.angle_alpha   90.00
_cell.angle_beta   90.00
_cell.angle_gamma   90.00
#
_symmetry.space_group_name_H-M   'P 1'
#
loop_
_entity.id
_entity.type
_entity.pdbx_description
1 polymer ?
#
loop_
_entity_poly.entity_id
_entity_poly.type
_entity_poly.pdbx_seq_one_letter_code
_entity_poly.pdbx_strand_id
1 'polypeptide(L)'
;ILRCLVGSEMCIRDRRWSIAHLYQAILNKEEHVSKISYFTTLAGYIHWQLTGEKVIGVGEASGMFPIDSKTRDYDAAMLDKFAALDKVKEYPWDIRDILPKVLTAGEKAGTLTEEGAKRLDVSGNLESGILLAPPEGDAGTGMVATNSVAVRTGNVSAGTSVFAMVVLEKALKAVHEELDMVTTPSGDAVAMVHCNNCTSDLNAWVGLFKEFSELFGMDIDMNDIYGKLYNNALTADKDCGGLVAFNLFSGEPVIGLNEGRPMFARKPDARMNLANFMRTHLY
;
A
#
# COMPACT_ATOMS: atom_id res chain seq x y z
N ILE A 1 17.46 0.78 -4.43
CA ILE A 1 16.24 0.57 -5.23
C ILE A 1 16.59 -0.07 -6.58
N LEU A 2 17.59 0.44 -7.32
CA LEU A 2 18.01 -0.19 -8.58
C LEU A 2 18.78 -1.50 -8.44
N ARG A 3 19.39 -1.80 -7.29
CA ARG A 3 19.87 -3.15 -7.01
C ARG A 3 18.72 -4.16 -6.97
N CYS A 4 17.53 -3.74 -6.57
CA CYS A 4 16.33 -4.56 -6.63
C CYS A 4 15.86 -4.86 -8.06
N LEU A 5 16.13 -4.01 -9.04
CA LEU A 5 15.77 -4.22 -10.44
C LEU A 5 16.71 -5.16 -11.20
N VAL A 6 17.86 -5.57 -10.63
CA VAL A 6 18.93 -6.32 -11.34
C VAL A 6 19.22 -7.69 -10.69
N GLY A 7 18.17 -8.45 -10.37
CA GLY A 7 18.32 -9.90 -10.19
C GLY A 7 18.85 -10.38 -8.86
N SER A 8 18.69 -9.63 -7.77
CA SER A 8 18.86 -10.17 -6.42
C SER A 8 17.52 -10.65 -5.85
N GLU A 9 17.54 -11.63 -4.95
CA GLU A 9 16.33 -12.12 -4.25
C GLU A 9 15.56 -11.00 -3.53
N MET A 10 16.19 -9.85 -3.28
CA MET A 10 15.59 -8.64 -2.72
C MET A 10 14.54 -8.00 -3.63
N CYS A 11 14.64 -8.16 -4.95
CA CYS A 11 13.63 -7.68 -5.91
C CYS A 11 12.28 -8.38 -5.77
N ILE A 12 12.25 -9.55 -5.15
CA ILE A 12 11.03 -10.29 -4.86
C ILE A 12 10.23 -9.60 -3.74
N ARG A 13 10.86 -8.79 -2.92
CA ARG A 13 10.23 -8.12 -1.78
C ARG A 13 9.44 -6.87 -2.19
N ASP A 14 9.91 -6.13 -3.21
CA ASP A 14 9.31 -4.86 -3.66
C ASP A 14 8.40 -5.02 -4.88
N ARG A 15 7.71 -6.15 -5.00
CA ARG A 15 6.78 -6.43 -6.11
C ARG A 15 5.61 -5.47 -6.24
N ARG A 16 5.43 -4.57 -5.28
CA ARG A 16 4.30 -3.63 -5.25
C ARG A 16 4.50 -2.40 -6.14
N TRP A 17 5.74 -2.06 -6.49
CA TRP A 17 6.04 -0.90 -7.33
C TRP A 17 5.78 -1.20 -8.79
N SER A 18 5.03 -0.30 -9.44
CA SER A 18 4.66 -0.48 -10.85
C SER A 18 5.88 -0.65 -11.76
N ILE A 19 6.96 0.08 -11.50
CA ILE A 19 8.21 -0.03 -12.27
C ILE A 19 8.86 -1.42 -12.17
N ALA A 20 8.71 -2.12 -11.04
CA ALA A 20 9.21 -3.48 -10.90
C ALA A 20 8.44 -4.45 -11.80
N HIS A 21 7.13 -4.28 -11.93
CA HIS A 21 6.30 -5.06 -12.84
C HIS A 21 6.64 -4.79 -14.30
N LEU A 22 6.83 -3.52 -14.67
CA LEU A 22 7.29 -3.17 -16.02
C LEU A 22 8.63 -3.82 -16.33
N TYR A 23 9.59 -3.77 -15.41
CA TYR A 23 10.90 -4.38 -15.62
C TYR A 23 10.81 -5.91 -15.71
N GLN A 24 9.93 -6.55 -14.95
CA GLN A 24 9.67 -7.98 -15.09
C GLN A 24 9.10 -8.34 -16.47
N ALA A 25 8.14 -7.56 -16.97
CA ALA A 25 7.59 -7.73 -18.31
C ALA A 25 8.68 -7.57 -19.41
N ILE A 26 9.60 -6.61 -19.22
CA ILE A 26 10.80 -6.43 -20.07
C ILE A 26 11.68 -7.68 -20.05
N LEU A 27 11.99 -8.22 -18.88
CA LEU A 27 12.82 -9.43 -18.73
C LEU A 27 12.16 -10.66 -19.35
N ASN A 28 10.84 -10.77 -19.22
CA ASN A 28 10.03 -11.82 -19.83
C ASN A 28 9.85 -11.63 -21.34
N LYS A 29 10.30 -10.49 -21.91
CA LYS A 29 10.14 -10.13 -23.33
C LYS A 29 8.68 -10.19 -23.80
N GLU A 30 7.76 -9.68 -22.98
CA GLU A 30 6.35 -9.67 -23.30
C GLU A 30 6.08 -8.76 -24.51
N GLU A 31 5.28 -9.24 -25.47
CA GLU A 31 5.09 -8.59 -26.78
C GLU A 31 4.52 -7.15 -26.67
N HIS A 32 3.71 -6.87 -25.68
CA HIS A 32 3.08 -5.56 -25.50
C HIS A 32 4.08 -4.47 -25.08
N VAL A 33 5.22 -4.83 -24.47
CA VAL A 33 6.17 -3.87 -23.88
C VAL A 33 6.70 -2.90 -24.94
N SER A 34 6.98 -3.38 -26.16
CA SER A 34 7.44 -2.52 -27.26
C SER A 34 6.41 -1.50 -27.75
N LYS A 35 5.14 -1.69 -27.40
CA LYS A 35 3.99 -0.87 -27.84
C LYS A 35 3.47 0.06 -26.75
N ILE A 36 4.10 0.10 -25.57
CA ILE A 36 3.68 0.97 -24.47
C ILE A 36 3.86 2.43 -24.91
N SER A 37 2.78 3.21 -24.79
CA SER A 37 2.75 4.65 -25.05
C SER A 37 2.28 5.45 -23.82
N TYR A 38 1.81 4.75 -22.79
CA TYR A 38 1.41 5.33 -21.52
C TYR A 38 1.44 4.25 -20.44
N PHE A 39 2.12 4.54 -19.35
CA PHE A 39 2.27 3.64 -18.22
C PHE A 39 1.77 4.35 -16.95
N THR A 40 0.68 3.87 -16.37
CA THR A 40 0.02 4.51 -15.24
C THR A 40 -0.71 3.48 -14.37
N THR A 41 -1.20 3.91 -13.22
CA THR A 41 -2.08 3.13 -12.35
C THR A 41 -3.52 3.13 -12.87
N LEU A 42 -4.37 2.29 -12.27
CA LEU A 42 -5.80 2.29 -12.58
C LEU A 42 -6.45 3.66 -12.30
N ALA A 43 -6.06 4.32 -11.22
CA ALA A 43 -6.55 5.66 -10.88
C ALA A 43 -6.19 6.68 -11.97
N GLY A 44 -4.93 6.68 -12.40
CA GLY A 44 -4.47 7.54 -13.51
C GLY A 44 -5.14 7.23 -14.84
N TYR A 45 -5.40 5.94 -15.12
CA TYR A 45 -6.11 5.53 -16.33
C TYR A 45 -7.57 6.03 -16.34
N ILE A 46 -8.29 5.84 -15.24
CA ILE A 46 -9.68 6.32 -15.12
C ILE A 46 -9.72 7.84 -15.24
N HIS A 47 -8.80 8.54 -14.57
CA HIS A 47 -8.71 10.00 -14.67
C HIS A 47 -8.50 10.46 -16.12
N TRP A 48 -7.57 9.84 -16.84
CA TRP A 48 -7.36 10.11 -18.27
C TRP A 48 -8.61 9.86 -19.11
N GLN A 49 -9.35 8.80 -18.84
CA GLN A 49 -10.61 8.52 -19.57
C GLN A 49 -11.72 9.56 -19.30
N LEU A 50 -11.68 10.19 -18.14
CA LEU A 50 -12.68 11.19 -17.75
C LEU A 50 -12.33 12.62 -18.19
N THR A 51 -11.04 12.93 -18.25
CA THR A 51 -10.55 14.29 -18.46
C THR A 51 -9.77 14.49 -19.77
N GLY A 52 -9.22 13.44 -20.34
CA GLY A 52 -8.24 13.50 -21.43
C GLY A 52 -6.80 13.80 -20.95
N GLU A 53 -6.60 14.12 -19.67
CA GLU A 53 -5.31 14.51 -19.12
C GLU A 53 -4.53 13.29 -18.56
N LYS A 54 -3.27 13.16 -18.96
CA LYS A 54 -2.35 12.10 -18.51
C LYS A 54 -1.57 12.57 -17.29
N VAL A 55 -2.23 12.67 -16.16
CA VAL A 55 -1.67 13.16 -14.90
C VAL A 55 -1.91 12.17 -13.75
N ILE A 56 -1.14 12.31 -12.68
CA ILE A 56 -1.24 11.49 -11.48
C ILE A 56 -0.88 12.32 -10.24
N GLY A 57 -1.47 12.02 -9.11
CA GLY A 57 -1.07 12.62 -7.85
C GLY A 57 0.29 12.10 -7.36
N VAL A 58 1.05 12.93 -6.66
CA VAL A 58 2.42 12.59 -6.24
C VAL A 58 2.46 11.42 -5.28
N GLY A 59 1.45 11.26 -4.43
CA GLY A 59 1.32 10.11 -3.53
C GLY A 59 1.20 8.80 -4.30
N GLU A 60 0.30 8.75 -5.28
CA GLU A 60 0.12 7.58 -6.16
C GLU A 60 1.34 7.34 -7.05
N ALA A 61 1.95 8.41 -7.60
CA ALA A 61 3.16 8.35 -8.40
C ALA A 61 4.33 7.73 -7.63
N SER A 62 4.42 7.97 -6.32
CA SER A 62 5.44 7.39 -5.45
C SER A 62 5.36 5.86 -5.35
N GLY A 63 4.20 5.26 -5.59
CA GLY A 63 4.01 3.82 -5.74
C GLY A 63 4.34 3.28 -7.14
N MET A 64 4.56 4.15 -8.12
CA MET A 64 4.97 3.77 -9.46
C MET A 64 6.48 3.82 -9.63
N PHE A 65 7.08 4.94 -9.24
CA PHE A 65 8.52 5.23 -9.40
C PHE A 65 9.00 6.15 -8.27
N PRO A 66 10.30 6.13 -7.90
CA PRO A 66 10.85 7.01 -6.86
C PRO A 66 10.59 8.50 -7.13
N ILE A 67 10.15 9.20 -6.09
CA ILE A 67 9.91 10.64 -6.08
C ILE A 67 11.04 11.37 -5.33
N ASP A 68 11.53 12.46 -5.89
CA ASP A 68 12.31 13.44 -5.15
C ASP A 68 11.36 14.40 -4.42
N SER A 69 11.34 14.34 -3.09
CA SER A 69 10.47 15.16 -2.25
C SER A 69 10.77 16.68 -2.34
N LYS A 70 11.92 17.09 -2.88
CA LYS A 70 12.26 18.49 -3.08
C LYS A 70 11.60 19.07 -4.33
N THR A 71 11.64 18.31 -5.43
CA THR A 71 11.03 18.69 -6.69
C THR A 71 9.56 18.29 -6.76
N ARG A 72 9.15 17.33 -5.93
CA ARG A 72 7.81 16.69 -5.93
C ARG A 72 7.47 16.04 -7.27
N ASP A 73 8.50 15.54 -7.93
CA ASP A 73 8.43 14.87 -9.22
C ASP A 73 9.30 13.62 -9.19
N TYR A 74 9.27 12.82 -10.24
CA TYR A 74 10.11 11.64 -10.35
C TYR A 74 11.58 11.97 -10.16
N ASP A 75 12.30 11.15 -9.40
CA ASP A 75 13.74 11.30 -9.17
C ASP A 75 14.51 11.14 -10.48
N ALA A 76 15.08 12.24 -10.97
CA ALA A 76 15.77 12.30 -12.26
C ALA A 76 16.97 11.34 -12.32
N ALA A 77 17.72 11.19 -11.23
CA ALA A 77 18.86 10.29 -11.18
C ALA A 77 18.43 8.82 -11.25
N MET A 78 17.26 8.49 -10.68
CA MET A 78 16.69 7.15 -10.78
C MET A 78 16.12 6.87 -12.17
N LEU A 79 15.49 7.87 -12.81
CA LEU A 79 15.07 7.75 -14.22
C LEU A 79 16.26 7.48 -15.13
N ASP A 80 17.39 8.23 -14.97
CA ASP A 80 18.61 8.00 -15.73
C ASP A 80 19.15 6.58 -15.54
N LYS A 81 19.18 6.11 -14.30
CA LYS A 81 19.64 4.75 -13.99
C LYS A 81 18.75 3.67 -14.59
N PHE A 82 17.43 3.85 -14.57
CA PHE A 82 16.51 2.90 -15.19
C PHE A 82 16.67 2.88 -16.71
N ALA A 83 16.72 4.05 -17.35
CA ALA A 83 16.94 4.17 -18.79
C ALA A 83 18.30 3.59 -19.24
N ALA A 84 19.32 3.61 -18.35
CA ALA A 84 20.63 3.06 -18.62
C ALA A 84 20.72 1.52 -18.57
N LEU A 85 19.69 0.83 -18.11
CA LEU A 85 19.66 -0.64 -18.07
C LEU A 85 19.67 -1.21 -19.48
N ASP A 86 20.55 -2.18 -19.74
CA ASP A 86 20.73 -2.76 -21.09
C ASP A 86 19.43 -3.31 -21.67
N LYS A 87 18.61 -3.95 -20.83
CA LYS A 87 17.32 -4.49 -21.27
C LYS A 87 16.27 -3.42 -21.57
N VAL A 88 16.34 -2.27 -20.94
CA VAL A 88 15.44 -1.14 -21.20
C VAL A 88 15.81 -0.44 -22.51
N LYS A 89 17.10 -0.32 -22.82
CA LYS A 89 17.59 0.26 -24.08
C LYS A 89 17.16 -0.51 -25.34
N GLU A 90 16.71 -1.75 -25.19
CA GLU A 90 16.20 -2.55 -26.32
C GLU A 90 14.84 -2.03 -26.83
N TYR A 91 14.14 -1.15 -26.09
CA TYR A 91 12.80 -0.66 -26.40
C TYR A 91 12.81 0.75 -27.00
N PRO A 92 11.79 1.08 -27.85
CA PRO A 92 11.76 2.33 -28.61
C PRO A 92 11.33 3.57 -27.81
N TRP A 93 10.88 3.41 -26.57
CA TRP A 93 10.38 4.47 -25.71
C TRP A 93 11.37 4.82 -24.60
N ASP A 94 11.39 6.08 -24.16
CA ASP A 94 12.01 6.46 -22.89
C ASP A 94 10.98 6.37 -21.77
N ILE A 95 11.41 6.01 -20.56
CA ILE A 95 10.52 5.92 -19.38
C ILE A 95 9.83 7.26 -19.11
N ARG A 96 10.48 8.38 -19.38
CA ARG A 96 9.95 9.72 -19.19
C ARG A 96 8.78 10.05 -20.10
N ASP A 97 8.77 9.46 -21.30
CA ASP A 97 7.72 9.72 -22.29
C ASP A 97 6.43 8.94 -22.00
N ILE A 98 6.56 7.84 -21.28
CA ILE A 98 5.42 6.96 -20.99
C ILE A 98 4.81 7.17 -19.60
N LEU A 99 5.54 7.82 -18.66
CA LEU A 99 5.03 8.14 -17.33
C LEU A 99 4.05 9.31 -17.36
N PRO A 100 3.03 9.34 -16.47
CA PRO A 100 2.13 10.50 -16.30
C PRO A 100 2.88 11.70 -15.71
N LYS A 101 2.39 12.90 -15.98
CA LYS A 101 2.85 14.10 -15.29
C LYS A 101 2.40 14.06 -13.82
N VAL A 102 3.33 14.33 -12.92
CA VAL A 102 3.06 14.37 -11.48
C VAL A 102 2.45 15.71 -11.08
N LEU A 103 1.43 15.67 -10.24
CA LEU A 103 0.79 16.85 -9.64
C LEU A 103 0.67 16.66 -8.13
N THR A 104 0.75 17.75 -7.38
CA THR A 104 0.50 17.72 -5.92
C THR A 104 -0.95 18.02 -5.59
N ALA A 105 -1.39 17.61 -4.40
CA ALA A 105 -2.74 17.91 -3.91
C ALA A 105 -3.03 19.42 -3.97
N GLY A 106 -4.21 19.77 -4.48
CA GLY A 106 -4.63 21.16 -4.67
C GLY A 106 -4.34 21.73 -6.06
N GLU A 107 -3.53 21.06 -6.88
CA GLU A 107 -3.35 21.46 -8.28
C GLU A 107 -4.55 21.01 -9.14
N LYS A 108 -4.72 21.70 -10.27
CA LYS A 108 -5.78 21.36 -11.24
C LYS A 108 -5.32 20.22 -12.13
N ALA A 109 -6.08 19.14 -12.13
CA ALA A 109 -5.78 17.93 -12.91
C ALA A 109 -6.62 17.77 -14.18
N GLY A 110 -7.26 18.83 -14.62
CA GLY A 110 -8.17 18.84 -15.76
C GLY A 110 -9.63 19.00 -15.36
N THR A 111 -10.50 18.90 -16.33
CA THR A 111 -11.96 19.03 -16.14
C THR A 111 -12.67 17.82 -16.74
N LEU A 112 -13.80 17.46 -16.16
CA LEU A 112 -14.64 16.38 -16.66
C LEU A 112 -15.12 16.73 -18.09
N THR A 113 -14.81 15.87 -19.04
CA THR A 113 -15.25 16.03 -20.43
C THR A 113 -16.73 15.64 -20.58
N GLU A 114 -17.36 16.03 -21.70
CA GLU A 114 -18.72 15.57 -22.01
C GLU A 114 -18.81 14.04 -22.12
N GLU A 115 -17.79 13.42 -22.71
CA GLU A 115 -17.71 11.96 -22.81
C GLU A 115 -17.53 11.31 -21.43
N GLY A 116 -16.67 11.90 -20.59
CA GLY A 116 -16.48 11.45 -19.20
C GLY A 116 -17.76 11.55 -18.39
N ALA A 117 -18.49 12.65 -18.51
CA ALA A 117 -19.79 12.83 -17.86
C ALA A 117 -20.81 11.77 -18.30
N LYS A 118 -20.92 11.51 -19.59
CA LYS A 118 -21.81 10.47 -20.14
C LYS A 118 -21.45 9.05 -19.69
N ARG A 119 -20.15 8.77 -19.47
CA ARG A 119 -19.71 7.47 -18.96
C ARG A 119 -20.09 7.25 -17.50
N LEU A 120 -20.05 8.32 -16.69
CA LEU A 120 -20.39 8.24 -15.26
C LEU A 120 -21.90 8.28 -15.03
N ASP A 121 -22.62 9.04 -15.83
CA ASP A 121 -24.06 9.22 -15.69
C ASP A 121 -24.80 9.10 -17.03
N VAL A 122 -25.41 7.94 -17.25
CA VAL A 122 -26.22 7.66 -18.44
C VAL A 122 -27.53 8.47 -18.45
N SER A 123 -27.97 8.99 -17.28
CA SER A 123 -29.19 9.81 -17.19
C SER A 123 -29.00 11.22 -17.73
N GLY A 124 -27.73 11.67 -17.88
CA GLY A 124 -27.39 12.97 -18.42
C GLY A 124 -27.56 14.14 -17.44
N ASN A 125 -27.69 13.87 -16.14
CA ASN A 125 -27.79 14.90 -15.10
C ASN A 125 -26.41 15.45 -14.70
N LEU A 126 -25.33 14.69 -14.97
CA LEU A 126 -23.97 15.12 -14.67
C LEU A 126 -23.44 16.03 -15.78
N GLU A 127 -23.14 17.27 -15.42
CA GLU A 127 -22.59 18.25 -16.36
C GLU A 127 -21.07 18.10 -16.53
N SER A 128 -20.57 18.38 -17.72
CA SER A 128 -19.13 18.51 -18.00
C SER A 128 -18.56 19.82 -17.44
N GLY A 129 -17.22 19.93 -17.43
CA GLY A 129 -16.52 21.13 -16.96
C GLY A 129 -16.23 21.17 -15.48
N ILE A 130 -16.64 20.16 -14.70
CA ILE A 130 -16.31 20.03 -13.29
C ILE A 130 -14.81 19.82 -13.17
N LEU A 131 -14.15 20.59 -12.28
CA LEU A 131 -12.72 20.49 -12.01
C LEU A 131 -12.42 19.21 -11.24
N LEU A 132 -11.42 18.47 -11.71
CA LEU A 132 -10.91 17.28 -11.03
C LEU A 132 -9.58 17.58 -10.32
N ALA A 133 -9.41 16.96 -9.14
CA ALA A 133 -8.15 16.92 -8.41
C ALA A 133 -7.22 15.84 -9.01
N PRO A 134 -5.90 15.88 -8.71
CA PRO A 134 -5.00 14.81 -9.08
C PRO A 134 -5.48 13.46 -8.50
N PRO A 135 -5.47 12.38 -9.30
CA PRO A 135 -5.88 11.06 -8.82
C PRO A 135 -4.86 10.52 -7.82
N GLU A 136 -5.32 10.10 -6.68
CA GLU A 136 -4.51 9.55 -5.59
C GLU A 136 -5.01 8.15 -5.18
N GLY A 137 -4.10 7.34 -4.63
CA GLY A 137 -4.42 6.05 -4.06
C GLY A 137 -5.03 6.13 -2.66
N ASP A 138 -5.55 5.00 -2.19
CA ASP A 138 -6.19 4.87 -0.88
C ASP A 138 -5.24 5.15 0.29
N ALA A 139 -3.95 4.81 0.15
CA ALA A 139 -2.94 5.07 1.18
C ALA A 139 -2.77 6.57 1.43
N GLY A 140 -2.57 7.38 0.39
CA GLY A 140 -2.43 8.83 0.49
C GLY A 140 -3.71 9.52 0.97
N THR A 141 -4.85 9.14 0.42
CA THR A 141 -6.16 9.66 0.86
C THR A 141 -6.49 9.24 2.29
N GLY A 142 -6.09 8.06 2.73
CA GLY A 142 -6.19 7.60 4.11
C GLY A 142 -5.38 8.46 5.08
N MET A 143 -4.19 8.92 4.69
CA MET A 143 -3.41 9.88 5.49
C MET A 143 -4.15 11.23 5.63
N VAL A 144 -4.79 11.71 4.57
CA VAL A 144 -5.61 12.93 4.61
C VAL A 144 -6.82 12.72 5.54
N ALA A 145 -7.54 11.61 5.38
CA ALA A 145 -8.73 11.30 6.16
C ALA A 145 -8.45 11.19 7.66
N THR A 146 -7.26 10.73 8.04
CA THR A 146 -6.82 10.62 9.44
C THR A 146 -6.06 11.83 9.96
N ASN A 147 -5.97 12.90 9.15
CA ASN A 147 -5.19 14.11 9.47
C ASN A 147 -3.73 13.80 9.85
N SER A 148 -3.09 12.88 9.13
CA SER A 148 -1.74 12.39 9.38
C SER A 148 -0.74 12.74 8.28
N VAL A 149 -0.90 13.90 7.64
CA VAL A 149 -0.04 14.40 6.57
C VAL A 149 1.06 15.35 7.05
N ALA A 150 1.00 15.80 8.30
CA ALA A 150 2.02 16.68 8.86
C ALA A 150 3.27 15.89 9.26
N VAL A 151 4.43 16.56 9.21
CA VAL A 151 5.71 15.99 9.69
C VAL A 151 5.56 15.42 11.10
N ARG A 152 6.12 14.24 11.36
CA ARG A 152 6.05 13.49 12.62
C ARG A 152 4.65 12.98 12.98
N THR A 153 3.72 13.01 12.05
CA THR A 153 2.46 12.28 12.17
C THR A 153 2.49 11.02 11.31
N GLY A 154 1.53 10.16 11.51
CA GLY A 154 1.41 8.94 10.73
C GLY A 154 0.08 8.26 10.97
N ASN A 155 -0.20 7.25 10.17
CA ASN A 155 -1.37 6.40 10.35
C ASN A 155 -1.01 4.92 10.20
N VAL A 156 -1.90 4.08 10.68
CA VAL A 156 -1.86 2.64 10.48
C VAL A 156 -3.14 2.23 9.77
N SER A 157 -2.99 1.56 8.66
CA SER A 157 -4.10 0.91 7.96
C SER A 157 -4.05 -0.59 8.25
N ALA A 158 -5.09 -1.11 8.87
CA ALA A 158 -5.19 -2.51 9.28
C ALA A 158 -6.36 -3.17 8.55
N GLY A 159 -6.05 -3.95 7.53
CA GLY A 159 -6.99 -4.75 6.75
C GLY A 159 -6.52 -6.22 6.71
N THR A 160 -6.61 -6.86 5.56
CA THR A 160 -6.02 -8.19 5.33
C THR A 160 -4.51 -8.16 5.57
N SER A 161 -3.86 -7.10 5.12
CA SER A 161 -2.49 -6.72 5.49
C SER A 161 -2.52 -5.48 6.38
N VAL A 162 -1.39 -5.15 7.00
CA VAL A 162 -1.21 -3.92 7.74
C VAL A 162 -0.06 -3.12 7.17
N PHE A 163 -0.23 -1.80 7.09
CA PHE A 163 0.87 -0.90 6.82
C PHE A 163 0.81 0.32 7.75
N ALA A 164 2.00 0.73 8.19
CA ALA A 164 2.18 1.92 8.99
C ALA A 164 2.97 2.95 8.19
N MET A 165 2.48 4.17 8.12
CA MET A 165 3.09 5.29 7.42
C MET A 165 3.43 6.41 8.38
N VAL A 166 4.66 6.96 8.28
CA VAL A 166 5.13 8.07 9.10
C VAL A 166 5.74 9.14 8.21
N VAL A 167 5.24 10.38 8.32
CA VAL A 167 5.79 11.53 7.58
C VAL A 167 7.14 11.92 8.21
N LEU A 168 8.18 11.88 7.38
CA LEU A 168 9.55 12.11 7.83
C LEU A 168 9.87 13.60 7.97
N GLU A 169 10.58 13.95 9.05
CA GLU A 169 11.15 15.30 9.23
C GLU A 169 12.43 15.49 8.41
N LYS A 170 13.17 14.42 8.18
CA LYS A 170 14.45 14.41 7.46
C LYS A 170 14.56 13.14 6.62
N ALA A 171 15.29 13.25 5.52
CA ALA A 171 15.65 12.09 4.71
C ALA A 171 16.34 11.00 5.55
N LEU A 172 16.10 9.75 5.22
CA LEU A 172 16.79 8.62 5.83
C LEU A 172 18.30 8.72 5.54
N LYS A 173 19.12 8.35 6.52
CA LYS A 173 20.59 8.38 6.39
C LYS A 173 21.16 7.21 5.60
N ALA A 174 20.41 6.14 5.48
CA ALA A 174 20.78 4.92 4.79
C ALA A 174 19.54 4.28 4.15
N VAL A 175 19.78 3.34 3.24
CA VAL A 175 18.72 2.46 2.71
C VAL A 175 18.38 1.43 3.80
N HIS A 176 17.09 1.28 4.06
CA HIS A 176 16.51 0.26 4.93
C HIS A 176 15.61 -0.62 4.07
N GLU A 177 15.94 -1.90 3.97
CA GLU A 177 15.24 -2.84 3.08
C GLU A 177 13.80 -3.14 3.53
N GLU A 178 13.54 -2.95 4.82
CA GLU A 178 12.24 -3.12 5.47
C GLU A 178 11.31 -1.90 5.32
N LEU A 179 11.80 -0.79 4.75
CA LEU A 179 11.05 0.45 4.56
C LEU A 179 10.81 0.74 3.08
N ASP A 180 9.56 0.96 2.73
CA ASP A 180 9.18 1.56 1.46
C ASP A 180 9.12 3.08 1.59
N MET A 181 9.71 3.78 0.63
CA MET A 181 9.65 5.25 0.59
C MET A 181 8.55 5.68 -0.37
N VAL A 182 7.53 6.31 0.18
CA VAL A 182 6.41 6.90 -0.56
C VAL A 182 6.27 8.38 -0.20
N THR A 183 5.23 9.05 -0.66
CA THR A 183 4.96 10.45 -0.30
C THR A 183 3.53 10.65 0.18
N THR A 184 3.32 11.74 0.92
CA THR A 184 1.97 12.29 1.12
C THR A 184 1.43 12.84 -0.20
N PRO A 185 0.11 13.10 -0.33
CA PRO A 185 -0.45 13.81 -1.48
C PRO A 185 0.10 15.23 -1.70
N SER A 186 0.76 15.82 -0.72
CA SER A 186 1.49 17.09 -0.83
C SER A 186 2.96 16.93 -1.24
N GLY A 187 3.48 15.70 -1.33
CA GLY A 187 4.84 15.40 -1.76
C GLY A 187 5.86 15.29 -0.63
N ASP A 188 5.44 15.30 0.64
CA ASP A 188 6.34 15.09 1.76
C ASP A 188 6.72 13.62 1.89
N ALA A 189 8.00 13.35 2.22
CA ALA A 189 8.51 11.98 2.30
C ALA A 189 7.87 11.19 3.44
N VAL A 190 7.46 9.98 3.15
CA VAL A 190 6.84 9.03 4.09
C VAL A 190 7.63 7.74 4.11
N ALA A 191 7.99 7.28 5.30
CA ALA A 191 8.45 5.91 5.50
C ALA A 191 7.25 5.01 5.75
N MET A 192 7.10 3.95 4.97
CA MET A 192 6.06 2.96 5.10
C MET A 192 6.65 1.60 5.45
N VAL A 193 6.08 0.94 6.45
CA VAL A 193 6.30 -0.48 6.73
C VAL A 193 5.04 -1.23 6.36
N HIS A 194 5.17 -2.29 5.59
CA HIS A 194 4.06 -3.14 5.20
C HIS A 194 4.28 -4.57 5.67
N CYS A 195 3.24 -5.17 6.24
CA CYS A 195 3.19 -6.56 6.62
C CYS A 195 2.00 -7.24 5.93
N ASN A 196 2.23 -8.39 5.32
CA ASN A 196 1.19 -9.12 4.57
C ASN A 196 0.12 -9.76 5.47
N ASN A 197 0.33 -9.75 6.77
CA ASN A 197 -0.48 -10.48 7.73
C ASN A 197 -1.08 -9.53 8.77
N CYS A 198 -2.41 -9.50 8.87
CA CYS A 198 -3.12 -8.74 9.88
C CYS A 198 -4.42 -9.43 10.29
N THR A 199 -5.55 -9.13 9.66
CA THR A 199 -6.87 -9.57 10.14
C THR A 199 -7.22 -11.01 9.80
N SER A 200 -6.55 -11.65 8.85
CA SER A 200 -6.94 -13.00 8.40
C SER A 200 -6.80 -14.05 9.51
N ASP A 201 -5.66 -14.05 10.23
CA ASP A 201 -5.46 -14.96 11.35
C ASP A 201 -6.36 -14.60 12.54
N LEU A 202 -6.50 -13.31 12.82
CA LEU A 202 -7.41 -12.84 13.87
C LEU A 202 -8.86 -13.24 13.59
N ASN A 203 -9.31 -13.13 12.34
CA ASN A 203 -10.66 -13.52 11.94
C ASN A 203 -10.90 -15.03 12.14
N ALA A 204 -9.88 -15.86 11.87
CA ALA A 204 -9.97 -17.30 12.12
C ALA A 204 -10.19 -17.61 13.61
N TRP A 205 -9.47 -16.94 14.50
CA TRP A 205 -9.65 -17.10 15.95
C TRP A 205 -10.99 -16.57 16.43
N VAL A 206 -11.44 -15.41 15.95
CA VAL A 206 -12.76 -14.86 16.31
C VAL A 206 -13.89 -15.76 15.79
N GLY A 207 -13.73 -16.33 14.58
CA GLY A 207 -14.63 -17.33 14.03
C GLY A 207 -14.75 -18.55 14.92
N LEU A 208 -13.65 -19.05 15.46
CA LEU A 208 -13.64 -20.18 16.41
C LEU A 208 -14.42 -19.84 17.70
N PHE A 209 -14.30 -18.61 18.20
CA PHE A 209 -15.12 -18.20 19.36
C PHE A 209 -16.61 -18.07 19.03
N LYS A 210 -16.95 -17.68 17.82
CA LYS A 210 -18.35 -17.70 17.33
C LYS A 210 -18.88 -19.12 17.31
N GLU A 211 -18.18 -20.08 16.68
CA GLU A 211 -18.56 -21.50 16.67
C GLU A 211 -18.70 -22.05 18.09
N PHE A 212 -17.80 -21.71 19.00
CA PHE A 212 -17.91 -22.09 20.40
C PHE A 212 -19.20 -21.58 21.04
N SER A 213 -19.57 -20.32 20.80
CA SER A 213 -20.82 -19.76 21.34
C SER A 213 -22.05 -20.47 20.80
N GLU A 214 -22.05 -20.83 19.53
CA GLU A 214 -23.12 -21.56 18.85
C GLU A 214 -23.35 -22.99 19.42
N LEU A 215 -22.27 -23.67 19.83
CA LEU A 215 -22.37 -24.99 20.51
C LEU A 215 -23.18 -24.91 21.82
N PHE A 216 -23.24 -23.75 22.44
CA PHE A 216 -24.04 -23.50 23.66
C PHE A 216 -25.39 -22.85 23.36
N GLY A 217 -25.80 -22.82 22.09
CA GLY A 217 -27.07 -22.25 21.67
C GLY A 217 -27.14 -20.71 21.72
N MET A 218 -25.96 -20.05 21.78
CA MET A 218 -25.86 -18.60 21.76
C MET A 218 -25.57 -18.11 20.34
N ASP A 219 -26.54 -17.44 19.72
CA ASP A 219 -26.34 -16.76 18.43
C ASP A 219 -25.96 -15.30 18.72
N ILE A 220 -24.65 -14.99 18.68
CA ILE A 220 -24.10 -13.66 18.96
C ILE A 220 -23.64 -13.04 17.64
N ASP A 221 -24.00 -11.77 17.41
CA ASP A 221 -23.53 -11.01 16.25
C ASP A 221 -21.99 -10.89 16.23
N MET A 222 -21.38 -11.00 15.07
CA MET A 222 -19.91 -10.94 14.92
C MET A 222 -19.32 -9.61 15.41
N ASN A 223 -20.00 -8.47 15.18
CA ASN A 223 -19.51 -7.17 15.63
C ASN A 223 -19.51 -7.08 17.18
N ASP A 224 -20.51 -7.71 17.82
CA ASP A 224 -20.56 -7.81 19.27
C ASP A 224 -19.42 -8.66 19.82
N ILE A 225 -19.09 -9.77 19.14
CA ILE A 225 -17.95 -10.61 19.52
C ILE A 225 -16.64 -9.82 19.40
N TYR A 226 -16.40 -9.16 18.26
CA TYR A 226 -15.21 -8.31 18.07
C TYR A 226 -15.13 -7.21 19.13
N GLY A 227 -16.20 -6.46 19.33
CA GLY A 227 -16.25 -5.37 20.30
C GLY A 227 -15.92 -5.83 21.72
N LYS A 228 -16.51 -6.95 22.16
CA LYS A 228 -16.25 -7.52 23.50
C LYS A 228 -14.83 -8.06 23.63
N LEU A 229 -14.31 -8.77 22.62
CA LEU A 229 -12.97 -9.34 22.65
C LEU A 229 -11.90 -8.23 22.65
N TYR A 230 -12.05 -7.18 21.84
CA TYR A 230 -11.11 -6.06 21.79
C TYR A 230 -11.12 -5.27 23.09
N ASN A 231 -12.29 -4.97 23.65
CA ASN A 231 -12.39 -4.31 24.93
C ASN A 231 -11.79 -5.17 26.07
N ASN A 232 -12.00 -6.47 26.05
CA ASN A 232 -11.39 -7.39 27.01
C ASN A 232 -9.85 -7.41 26.88
N ALA A 233 -9.30 -7.35 25.67
CA ALA A 233 -7.85 -7.29 25.42
C ALA A 233 -7.17 -6.08 26.07
N LEU A 234 -7.91 -4.97 26.31
CA LEU A 234 -7.38 -3.79 27.00
C LEU A 234 -7.07 -4.08 28.48
N THR A 235 -7.68 -5.10 29.08
CA THR A 235 -7.46 -5.53 30.48
C THR A 235 -6.28 -6.50 30.63
N ALA A 236 -5.69 -6.94 29.51
CA ALA A 236 -4.60 -7.91 29.51
C ALA A 236 -3.30 -7.34 30.09
N ASP A 237 -2.43 -8.25 30.46
CA ASP A 237 -1.07 -7.90 30.88
C ASP A 237 -0.30 -7.21 29.75
N LYS A 238 0.58 -6.26 30.09
CA LYS A 238 1.36 -5.52 29.08
C LYS A 238 2.27 -6.41 28.25
N ASP A 239 2.75 -7.52 28.83
CA ASP A 239 3.59 -8.53 28.19
C ASP A 239 2.77 -9.71 27.62
N CYS A 240 1.46 -9.53 27.43
CA CYS A 240 0.54 -10.57 26.98
C CYS A 240 0.55 -11.83 27.84
N GLY A 241 0.98 -11.74 29.10
CA GLY A 241 1.12 -12.88 30.01
C GLY A 241 2.18 -13.89 29.59
N GLY A 242 3.16 -13.49 28.77
CA GLY A 242 4.20 -14.37 28.24
C GLY A 242 3.74 -15.25 27.06
N LEU A 243 2.63 -14.91 26.41
CA LEU A 243 2.15 -15.53 25.18
C LEU A 243 2.83 -14.88 23.98
N VAL A 244 3.05 -15.65 22.91
CA VAL A 244 3.63 -15.17 21.64
C VAL A 244 2.84 -15.75 20.47
N ALA A 245 2.50 -14.92 19.51
CA ALA A 245 1.94 -15.33 18.22
C ALA A 245 2.85 -14.89 17.06
N PHE A 246 3.01 -15.78 16.09
CA PHE A 246 3.66 -15.49 14.83
C PHE A 246 2.60 -15.58 13.75
N ASN A 247 2.00 -14.43 13.40
CA ASN A 247 0.86 -14.33 12.50
C ASN A 247 1.29 -14.32 11.03
N LEU A 248 2.18 -15.22 10.63
CA LEU A 248 2.76 -15.25 9.29
C LEU A 248 1.94 -16.14 8.35
N PHE A 249 0.64 -15.92 8.29
CA PHE A 249 -0.33 -16.73 7.56
C PHE A 249 -0.06 -16.77 6.04
N SER A 250 0.25 -15.62 5.43
CA SER A 250 0.45 -15.49 3.98
C SER A 250 1.93 -15.44 3.57
N GLY A 251 2.84 -15.88 4.46
CA GLY A 251 4.25 -15.57 4.30
C GLY A 251 4.57 -14.11 4.63
N GLU A 252 5.84 -13.75 4.69
CA GLU A 252 6.28 -12.37 4.95
C GLU A 252 7.58 -12.08 4.20
N PRO A 253 7.50 -11.39 3.06
CA PRO A 253 8.66 -11.10 2.24
C PRO A 253 9.76 -10.32 2.95
N VAL A 254 9.40 -9.42 3.90
CA VAL A 254 10.36 -8.61 4.67
C VAL A 254 11.34 -9.48 5.46
N ILE A 255 10.92 -10.66 5.93
CA ILE A 255 11.78 -11.62 6.63
C ILE A 255 12.17 -12.82 5.76
N GLY A 256 11.91 -12.77 4.44
CA GLY A 256 12.26 -13.82 3.50
C GLY A 256 11.41 -15.09 3.60
N LEU A 257 10.20 -15.01 4.16
CA LEU A 257 9.29 -16.14 4.31
C LEU A 257 8.31 -16.18 3.14
N ASN A 258 8.46 -17.16 2.25
CA ASN A 258 7.61 -17.28 1.06
C ASN A 258 6.24 -17.92 1.35
N GLU A 259 6.19 -18.82 2.33
CA GLU A 259 4.98 -19.55 2.73
C GLU A 259 4.82 -19.46 4.24
N GLY A 260 3.69 -18.97 4.70
CA GLY A 260 3.43 -18.74 6.10
C GLY A 260 2.81 -19.94 6.81
N ARG A 261 3.07 -20.03 8.11
CA ARG A 261 2.39 -20.94 9.04
C ARG A 261 2.19 -20.21 10.35
N PRO A 262 0.98 -19.75 10.68
CA PRO A 262 0.72 -19.14 11.97
C PRO A 262 1.10 -20.10 13.10
N MET A 263 1.74 -19.58 14.12
CA MET A 263 2.15 -20.35 15.28
C MET A 263 1.85 -19.57 16.54
N PHE A 264 1.17 -20.22 17.47
CA PHE A 264 0.95 -19.71 18.82
C PHE A 264 1.83 -20.49 19.79
N ALA A 265 2.62 -19.78 20.59
CA ALA A 265 3.57 -20.37 21.53
C ALA A 265 3.39 -19.79 22.93
N ARG A 266 3.65 -20.61 23.95
CA ARG A 266 3.64 -20.21 25.35
C ARG A 266 4.65 -20.99 26.18
N LYS A 267 5.14 -20.36 27.24
CA LYS A 267 5.90 -21.04 28.27
C LYS A 267 4.94 -21.75 29.24
N PRO A 268 5.44 -22.77 30.00
CA PRO A 268 4.63 -23.48 31.02
C PRO A 268 4.03 -22.55 32.08
N ASP A 269 4.73 -21.49 32.45
CA ASP A 269 4.36 -20.49 33.44
C ASP A 269 3.60 -19.28 32.86
N ALA A 270 3.31 -19.28 31.55
CA ALA A 270 2.57 -18.20 30.93
C ALA A 270 1.12 -18.14 31.41
N ARG A 271 0.61 -16.93 31.59
CA ARG A 271 -0.77 -16.67 32.01
C ARG A 271 -1.69 -16.66 30.81
N MET A 272 -2.21 -17.85 30.46
CA MET A 272 -3.15 -18.00 29.36
C MET A 272 -4.58 -17.73 29.81
N ASN A 273 -5.10 -16.58 29.43
CA ASN A 273 -6.51 -16.20 29.57
C ASN A 273 -6.97 -15.49 28.29
N LEU A 274 -8.27 -15.26 28.15
CA LEU A 274 -8.85 -14.68 26.93
C LEU A 274 -8.31 -13.28 26.63
N ALA A 275 -8.13 -12.45 27.66
CA ALA A 275 -7.59 -11.11 27.49
C ALA A 275 -6.16 -11.12 26.94
N ASN A 276 -5.26 -11.92 27.57
CA ASN A 276 -3.88 -12.07 27.13
C ASN A 276 -3.81 -12.70 25.72
N PHE A 277 -4.62 -13.70 25.44
CA PHE A 277 -4.71 -14.34 24.14
C PHE A 277 -5.06 -13.30 23.05
N MET A 278 -6.14 -12.56 23.23
CA MET A 278 -6.58 -11.56 22.26
C MET A 278 -5.56 -10.45 22.07
N ARG A 279 -4.93 -9.99 23.16
CA ARG A 279 -3.90 -8.96 23.07
C ARG A 279 -2.68 -9.46 22.29
N THR A 280 -2.28 -10.71 22.45
CA THR A 280 -1.18 -11.33 21.71
C THR A 280 -1.41 -11.33 20.19
N HIS A 281 -2.67 -11.53 19.76
CA HIS A 281 -3.03 -11.54 18.34
C HIS A 281 -3.28 -10.14 17.76
N LEU A 282 -3.43 -9.12 18.62
CA LEU A 282 -3.59 -7.72 18.20
C LEU A 282 -2.25 -6.98 18.06
N TYR A 283 -1.17 -7.50 18.64
CA TYR A 283 0.18 -6.97 18.56
C TYR A 283 1.03 -7.72 17.54
#